data_343417298406560ab3533943fc06e2b6
#
_entry.id   343417298406560ab3533943fc06e2b6
#
_cell.length_a   1.000
_cell.length_b   1.000
_cell.length_c   1.000
_cell.angle_alpha   90.00
_cell.angle_beta   90.00
_cell.angle_gamma   90.00
#
_symmetry.space_group_name_H-M   'P 1'
#
loop_
_entity.id
_entity.type
_entity.pdbx_description
1 polymer ?
#
loop_
_entity_poly.entity_id
_entity_poly.type
_entity_poly.pdbx_seq_one_letter_code
_entity_poly.pdbx_strand_id
1 'polypeptide(L)'
;MKKKMLIPCIIGILLVLLGGGLFLYWRTLGAPVIGTIHGPEWYVLTVDGVSYERTDSAPVHGTDKGKFLGIATSGDTRFRIYEIPGYDSYLYGQWDWEGFMYERVP
;
A
#
# COMPACT_ATOMS: atom_id res chain seq x y z
N MET A 1 11.29 -10.99 -46.03
CA MET A 1 10.96 -9.66 -45.50
C MET A 1 10.02 -9.70 -44.30
N LYS A 2 8.98 -10.52 -44.31
CA LYS A 2 8.05 -10.63 -43.20
C LYS A 2 8.70 -11.09 -41.89
N LYS A 3 9.74 -11.93 -41.95
CA LYS A 3 10.46 -12.41 -40.75
C LYS A 3 11.27 -11.31 -40.07
N LYS A 4 11.79 -10.32 -40.83
CA LYS A 4 12.55 -9.19 -40.26
C LYS A 4 11.68 -8.19 -39.50
N MET A 5 10.38 -8.08 -39.80
CA MET A 5 9.44 -7.22 -39.12
C MET A 5 8.84 -7.89 -37.89
N LEU A 6 8.75 -9.21 -37.89
CA LEU A 6 8.18 -9.97 -36.77
C LEU A 6 9.06 -9.94 -35.52
N ILE A 7 10.39 -10.05 -35.70
CA ILE A 7 11.35 -10.08 -34.58
C ILE A 7 11.34 -8.78 -33.76
N PRO A 8 11.40 -7.57 -34.36
CA PRO A 8 11.30 -6.32 -33.60
C PRO A 8 9.98 -6.15 -32.89
N CYS A 9 8.85 -6.60 -33.46
CA CYS A 9 7.54 -6.54 -32.84
C CYS A 9 7.45 -7.45 -31.62
N ILE A 10 7.99 -8.66 -31.71
CA ILE A 10 8.03 -9.61 -30.57
C ILE A 10 8.88 -9.07 -29.44
N ILE A 11 10.05 -8.52 -29.75
CA ILE A 11 10.95 -7.90 -28.76
C ILE A 11 10.25 -6.72 -28.08
N GLY A 12 9.56 -5.86 -28.82
CA GLY A 12 8.79 -4.74 -28.27
C GLY A 12 7.70 -5.19 -27.32
N ILE A 13 6.93 -6.22 -27.67
CA ILE A 13 5.89 -6.78 -26.83
C ILE A 13 6.48 -7.37 -25.54
N LEU A 14 7.58 -8.11 -25.64
CA LEU A 14 8.27 -8.66 -24.46
C LEU A 14 8.77 -7.57 -23.53
N LEU A 15 9.34 -6.49 -24.03
CA LEU A 15 9.79 -5.35 -23.24
C LEU A 15 8.63 -4.66 -22.50
N VAL A 16 7.49 -4.49 -23.15
CA VAL A 16 6.30 -3.91 -22.53
C VAL A 16 5.76 -4.81 -21.41
N LEU A 17 5.72 -6.12 -21.63
CA LEU A 17 5.26 -7.07 -20.62
C LEU A 17 6.21 -7.11 -19.42
N LEU A 18 7.52 -7.12 -19.63
CA LEU A 18 8.51 -7.07 -18.55
C LEU A 18 8.45 -5.77 -17.78
N GLY A 19 8.37 -4.63 -18.45
CA GLY A 19 8.25 -3.32 -17.82
C GLY A 19 6.96 -3.19 -17.01
N GLY A 20 5.84 -3.64 -17.55
CA GLY A 20 4.56 -3.65 -16.83
C GLY A 20 4.57 -4.56 -15.63
N GLY A 21 5.15 -5.76 -15.74
CA GLY A 21 5.30 -6.71 -14.65
C GLY A 21 6.17 -6.16 -13.52
N LEU A 22 7.31 -5.54 -13.86
CA LEU A 22 8.19 -4.91 -12.89
C LEU A 22 7.53 -3.72 -12.18
N PHE A 23 6.77 -2.92 -12.91
CA PHE A 23 6.04 -1.78 -12.35
C PHE A 23 5.00 -2.25 -11.33
N LEU A 24 4.20 -3.28 -11.66
CA LEU A 24 3.21 -3.86 -10.76
C LEU A 24 3.87 -4.50 -9.54
N TYR A 25 4.96 -5.24 -9.75
CA TYR A 25 5.73 -5.83 -8.65
C TYR A 25 6.24 -4.75 -7.70
N TRP A 26 6.85 -3.70 -8.22
CA TRP A 26 7.39 -2.62 -7.40
C TRP A 26 6.28 -1.90 -6.63
N ARG A 27 5.14 -1.67 -7.28
CA ARG A 27 4.01 -0.98 -6.67
C ARG A 27 3.35 -1.78 -5.54
N THR A 28 3.27 -3.10 -5.67
CA THR A 28 2.54 -3.96 -4.73
C THR A 28 3.45 -4.66 -3.72
N LEU A 29 4.60 -5.16 -4.17
CA LEU A 29 5.53 -5.96 -3.35
C LEU A 29 6.82 -5.22 -3.02
N GLY A 30 7.25 -4.32 -3.90
CA GLY A 30 8.46 -3.51 -3.73
C GLY A 30 8.23 -2.14 -3.10
N ALA A 31 7.00 -1.81 -2.67
CA ALA A 31 6.70 -0.56 -2.02
C ALA A 31 7.50 -0.41 -0.71
N PRO A 32 7.90 0.83 -0.34
CA PRO A 32 8.71 1.03 0.86
C PRO A 32 7.93 0.65 2.12
N VAL A 33 8.63 0.00 3.05
CA VAL A 33 8.10 -0.25 4.40
C VAL A 33 8.29 1.02 5.21
N ILE A 34 7.18 1.64 5.61
CA ILE A 34 7.18 2.91 6.34
C ILE A 34 6.85 2.76 7.81
N GLY A 35 6.41 1.59 8.25
CA GLY A 35 6.02 1.40 9.63
C GLY A 35 5.74 -0.05 9.99
N THR A 36 5.25 -0.23 11.20
CA THR A 36 4.90 -1.52 11.76
C THR A 36 3.53 -1.47 12.42
N ILE A 37 2.85 -2.61 12.43
CA ILE A 37 1.60 -2.79 13.17
C ILE A 37 1.83 -3.87 14.19
N HIS A 38 1.44 -3.63 15.44
CA HIS A 38 1.64 -4.57 16.53
C HIS A 38 0.50 -4.48 17.56
N GLY A 39 0.57 -5.34 18.56
CA GLY A 39 -0.46 -5.46 19.58
C GLY A 39 -1.56 -6.45 19.17
N PRO A 40 -2.48 -6.80 20.11
CA PRO A 40 -3.58 -7.69 19.81
C PRO A 40 -4.49 -7.07 18.75
N GLU A 41 -4.95 -7.89 17.80
CA GLU A 41 -5.86 -7.46 16.74
C GLU A 41 -5.35 -6.29 15.90
N TRP A 42 -4.01 -6.17 15.74
CA TRP A 42 -3.37 -5.11 14.96
C TRP A 42 -3.78 -3.69 15.44
N TYR A 43 -3.74 -3.51 16.74
CA TYR A 43 -4.27 -2.31 17.40
C TYR A 43 -3.39 -1.06 17.22
N VAL A 44 -2.07 -1.21 17.19
CA VAL A 44 -1.13 -0.09 17.15
C VAL A 44 -0.36 -0.06 15.83
N LEU A 45 -0.47 1.06 15.12
CA LEU A 45 0.31 1.36 13.92
C LEU A 45 1.36 2.41 14.29
N THR A 46 2.62 2.15 13.94
CA THR A 46 3.71 3.12 14.11
C THR A 46 4.30 3.45 12.73
N VAL A 47 4.32 4.74 12.38
CA VAL A 47 4.87 5.25 11.13
C VAL A 47 5.78 6.43 11.46
N ASP A 48 7.04 6.35 11.03
CA ASP A 48 8.06 7.39 11.26
C ASP A 48 8.15 7.84 12.74
N GLY A 49 8.04 6.88 13.66
CA GLY A 49 8.09 7.15 15.09
C GLY A 49 6.81 7.73 15.70
N VAL A 50 5.78 7.92 14.89
CA VAL A 50 4.47 8.39 15.36
C VAL A 50 3.54 7.21 15.53
N SER A 51 2.90 7.11 16.69
CA SER A 51 1.98 6.02 17.00
C SER A 51 0.53 6.40 16.72
N TYR A 52 -0.19 5.44 16.16
CA TYR A 52 -1.62 5.53 15.86
C TYR A 52 -2.31 4.34 16.48
N GLU A 53 -3.52 4.53 16.98
CA GLU A 53 -4.35 3.45 17.51
C GLU A 53 -5.55 3.19 16.60
N ARG A 54 -5.91 1.92 16.47
CA ARG A 54 -7.09 1.50 15.73
C ARG A 54 -8.35 2.11 16.36
N THR A 55 -9.25 2.65 15.53
CA THR A 55 -10.50 3.24 15.99
C THR A 55 -11.66 2.82 15.10
N ASP A 56 -12.81 2.56 15.71
CA ASP A 56 -14.05 2.24 15.00
C ASP A 56 -14.97 3.46 14.90
N SER A 57 -14.58 4.59 15.51
CA SER A 57 -15.39 5.81 15.58
C SER A 57 -14.86 6.98 14.75
N ALA A 58 -14.06 6.67 13.72
CA ALA A 58 -13.54 7.69 12.82
C ALA A 58 -14.68 8.39 12.05
N PRO A 59 -14.54 9.72 11.79
CA PRO A 59 -15.58 10.46 11.06
C PRO A 59 -15.57 10.19 9.55
N VAL A 60 -14.67 9.32 9.08
CA VAL A 60 -14.49 8.97 7.67
C VAL A 60 -14.47 7.45 7.50
N HIS A 61 -14.69 6.99 6.28
CA HIS A 61 -14.65 5.57 5.93
C HIS A 61 -13.42 5.24 5.09
N GLY A 62 -13.03 3.96 5.06
CA GLY A 62 -11.91 3.50 4.25
C GLY A 62 -12.10 3.71 2.76
N THR A 63 -13.33 3.87 2.29
CA THR A 63 -13.63 4.25 0.90
C THR A 63 -13.17 5.66 0.56
N ASP A 64 -12.93 6.50 1.57
CA ASP A 64 -12.46 7.87 1.41
C ASP A 64 -10.93 7.96 1.45
N LYS A 65 -10.24 6.84 1.41
CA LYS A 65 -8.77 6.82 1.42
C LYS A 65 -8.20 7.54 0.21
N GLY A 66 -7.11 8.24 0.43
CA GLY A 66 -6.41 9.00 -0.59
C GLY A 66 -5.13 8.30 -1.06
N LYS A 67 -4.02 9.03 -0.98
CA LYS A 67 -2.73 8.59 -1.51
C LYS A 67 -2.19 7.37 -0.75
N PHE A 68 -1.66 6.40 -1.48
CA PHE A 68 -0.90 5.29 -0.94
C PHE A 68 0.46 5.78 -0.41
N LEU A 69 0.75 5.53 0.86
CA LEU A 69 1.97 6.00 1.52
C LEU A 69 3.08 4.96 1.56
N GLY A 70 2.73 3.69 1.71
CA GLY A 70 3.70 2.61 1.83
C GLY A 70 3.12 1.43 2.59
N ILE A 71 4.01 0.56 3.07
CA ILE A 71 3.66 -0.69 3.72
C ILE A 71 3.98 -0.62 5.22
N ALA A 72 3.06 -1.08 6.06
CA ALA A 72 3.33 -1.40 7.45
C ALA A 72 3.31 -2.92 7.63
N THR A 73 4.28 -3.45 8.35
CA THR A 73 4.41 -4.89 8.54
C THR A 73 3.99 -5.31 9.94
N SER A 74 3.37 -6.49 10.04
CA SER A 74 3.05 -7.15 11.29
C SER A 74 3.42 -8.63 11.14
N GLY A 75 4.65 -8.98 11.56
CA GLY A 75 5.19 -10.30 11.24
C GLY A 75 5.25 -10.50 9.72
N ASP A 76 4.61 -11.54 9.22
CA ASP A 76 4.54 -11.85 7.79
C ASP A 76 3.41 -11.10 7.07
N THR A 77 2.57 -10.40 7.79
CA THR A 77 1.44 -9.68 7.22
C THR A 77 1.87 -8.27 6.80
N ARG A 78 1.42 -7.85 5.63
CA ARG A 78 1.74 -6.55 5.04
C ARG A 78 0.45 -5.76 4.86
N PHE A 79 0.41 -4.56 5.46
CA PHE A 79 -0.71 -3.65 5.33
C PHE A 79 -0.35 -2.50 4.40
N ARG A 80 -1.24 -2.17 3.49
CA ARG A 80 -1.10 -0.96 2.66
C ARG A 80 -1.65 0.22 3.44
N ILE A 81 -0.83 1.25 3.60
CA ILE A 81 -1.17 2.44 4.37
C ILE A 81 -1.54 3.57 3.44
N TYR A 82 -2.69 4.18 3.68
CA TYR A 82 -3.24 5.29 2.89
C TYR A 82 -3.47 6.50 3.78
N GLU A 83 -3.25 7.69 3.24
CA GLU A 83 -3.69 8.92 3.90
C GLU A 83 -5.20 9.09 3.81
N ILE A 84 -5.75 9.91 4.68
CA ILE A 84 -7.16 10.32 4.63
C ILE A 84 -7.19 11.82 4.30
N PRO A 85 -7.62 12.22 3.11
CA PRO A 85 -7.65 13.63 2.73
C PRO A 85 -8.52 14.46 3.67
N GLY A 86 -7.97 15.56 4.16
CA GLY A 86 -8.67 16.45 5.10
C GLY A 86 -8.59 16.02 6.57
N TYR A 87 -7.96 14.88 6.88
CA TYR A 87 -7.86 14.36 8.25
C TYR A 87 -6.44 13.85 8.51
N ASP A 88 -5.54 14.75 8.83
CA ASP A 88 -4.12 14.44 9.03
C ASP A 88 -3.84 13.51 10.21
N SER A 89 -4.76 13.42 11.16
CA SER A 89 -4.61 12.55 12.33
C SER A 89 -5.02 11.10 12.06
N TYR A 90 -5.52 10.79 10.89
CA TYR A 90 -6.00 9.46 10.54
C TYR A 90 -5.18 8.84 9.43
N LEU A 91 -4.94 7.53 9.54
CA LEU A 91 -4.40 6.70 8.47
C LEU A 91 -5.32 5.48 8.29
N TYR A 92 -5.34 4.94 7.08
CA TYR A 92 -6.08 3.73 6.77
C TYR A 92 -5.12 2.60 6.43
N GLY A 93 -5.22 1.47 7.14
CA GLY A 93 -4.43 0.28 6.87
C GLY A 93 -5.30 -0.81 6.26
N GLN A 94 -4.91 -1.32 5.11
CA GLN A 94 -5.66 -2.35 4.39
C GLN A 94 -4.82 -3.62 4.21
N TRP A 95 -5.39 -4.75 4.62
CA TRP A 95 -4.86 -6.09 4.42
C TRP A 95 -5.90 -6.90 3.64
N ASP A 96 -5.53 -7.40 2.46
CA ASP A 96 -6.46 -8.05 1.52
C ASP A 96 -7.72 -7.19 1.28
N TRP A 97 -8.88 -7.68 1.69
CA TRP A 97 -10.15 -6.97 1.58
C TRP A 97 -10.56 -6.26 2.88
N GLU A 98 -9.85 -6.49 3.97
CA GLU A 98 -10.13 -5.86 5.25
C GLU A 98 -9.28 -4.61 5.44
N GLY A 99 -9.83 -3.63 6.15
CA GLY A 99 -9.11 -2.43 6.47
C GLY A 99 -9.54 -1.85 7.81
N PHE A 100 -8.61 -1.10 8.41
CA PHE A 100 -8.80 -0.50 9.72
C PHE A 100 -8.41 0.96 9.68
N MET A 101 -9.18 1.80 10.38
CA MET A 101 -8.85 3.20 10.57
C MET A 101 -7.99 3.34 11.81
N TYR A 102 -6.92 4.13 11.72
CA TYR A 102 -5.99 4.42 12.80
C TYR A 102 -5.96 5.90 13.07
N GLU A 103 -6.05 6.27 14.36
CA GLU A 103 -6.00 7.66 14.81
C GLU A 103 -4.70 7.92 15.56
N ARG A 104 -4.06 9.05 15.28
CA ARG A 104 -2.81 9.43 15.93
C ARG A 104 -3.02 9.59 17.43
N VAL A 105 -2.13 8.98 18.22
CA VAL A 105 -2.11 9.11 19.66
C VAL A 105 -1.48 10.45 20.02
N PRO A 106 -2.12 11.25 20.90
CA PRO A 106 -1.59 12.54 21.33
C PRO A 106 -0.27 12.42 22.11
#